data_8b985921fb3499a947ca042fcc4c5377
#
_entry.id   8b985921fb3499a947ca042fcc4c5377
#
_cell.length_a   1.000
_cell.length_b   1.000
_cell.length_c   1.000
_cell.angle_alpha   90.00
_cell.angle_beta   90.00
_cell.angle_gamma   90.00
#
_symmetry.space_group_name_H-M   'P 1'
#
loop_
_entity.id
_entity.type
_entity.pdbx_description
1 polymer ?
#
loop_
_entity_poly.entity_id
_entity_poly.type
_entity_poly.pdbx_seq_one_letter_code
_entity_poly.pdbx_strand_id
1 'polypeptide(L)'
;MPLFSQHTARFSPDVPLEGTSSRELLKRYQPLETLATGGFGSIEICRDTHLRRRVAIKRIPLINGAGMPASDIMDVLREAHTAAMLQHPNIVQVIDFTHDTAYAYLVMEYVDGMSLAEFLHRADGHSLTFDEAAAIADALGQALTFAHSNGVLHLDIKPANVLIDHSGNVKLTDFGMARLSSAGGFGGSRGGTIGYMPPEQLDIETGTVDERADVFALACVIYEGLCGSAPFMAATPADSLGRIIGGATYPSELIPHFPPGAEAALMSALSPMPQDRPNSIEAFCDQLLAGLGSVREGRRSLEQMVGELSDDEQELDDIEPSHYEDDAIEVDPALGWAGTRWSHARDYAMRTISALTCGTFSFLLMQTAGVAALPGLVIAAIAIGAAAGLAPQIGSAISAVGFLVLMANATMQAQGILSMLPVAVIFAAAMSGWWIAWGRTEAAASAALTCALALGCLTGNTFLAAGVTAGVASFWLGPASAAAATGMGALFARLATVALSAGGVLGLGNVAAALGDPLLWAAFVLVAATAAASSALLNAHAKRADQGSNLAAIAAIAVTGIGCAAASCLAHHMEIASLAAAVVAKAAVAGTLSSIIVGICLYLLGYQRTYTESDLS
;
A
#
# COMPACT_ATOMS: atom_id res chain seq x y z
N MET A 1 -50.82 -6.85 33.62
CA MET A 1 -49.63 -7.63 33.99
C MET A 1 -48.64 -7.55 32.85
N PRO A 2 -47.52 -6.90 33.05
CA PRO A 2 -46.48 -6.77 32.02
C PRO A 2 -45.40 -7.82 32.20
N LEU A 3 -45.07 -8.53 31.14
CA LEU A 3 -43.97 -9.46 31.07
C LEU A 3 -43.06 -9.03 29.90
N PHE A 4 -42.26 -8.02 30.11
CA PHE A 4 -40.99 -7.85 29.39
C PHE A 4 -39.96 -7.33 30.39
N SER A 5 -39.19 -8.27 30.92
CA SER A 5 -38.00 -8.01 31.69
C SER A 5 -36.90 -7.51 30.75
N GLN A 6 -36.52 -6.25 30.89
CA GLN A 6 -35.34 -5.65 30.28
C GLN A 6 -34.10 -6.30 30.89
N HIS A 7 -33.43 -7.14 30.13
CA HIS A 7 -32.02 -7.44 30.37
C HIS A 7 -31.17 -6.44 29.59
N THR A 8 -30.98 -5.25 30.17
CA THR A 8 -29.84 -4.41 29.85
C THR A 8 -28.59 -5.10 30.35
N ALA A 9 -27.84 -5.74 29.45
CA ALA A 9 -26.49 -6.19 29.73
C ALA A 9 -25.63 -4.95 30.01
N ARG A 10 -25.37 -4.69 31.31
CA ARG A 10 -24.36 -3.73 31.71
C ARG A 10 -22.99 -4.28 31.30
N PHE A 11 -22.38 -3.66 30.32
CA PHE A 11 -20.98 -3.89 29.98
C PHE A 11 -20.13 -3.39 31.16
N SER A 12 -19.43 -4.32 31.82
CA SER A 12 -18.43 -4.01 32.85
C SER A 12 -17.13 -3.64 32.17
N PRO A 13 -16.46 -2.55 32.56
CA PRO A 13 -15.19 -2.12 31.92
C PRO A 13 -13.97 -3.02 32.23
N ASP A 14 -14.15 -4.11 32.94
CA ASP A 14 -13.07 -5.00 33.42
C ASP A 14 -13.09 -6.37 32.70
N VAL A 15 -13.42 -6.43 31.40
CA VAL A 15 -13.20 -7.65 30.62
C VAL A 15 -11.73 -7.67 30.19
N PRO A 16 -10.95 -8.72 30.54
CA PRO A 16 -9.58 -8.86 30.07
C PRO A 16 -9.57 -8.89 28.55
N LEU A 17 -8.64 -8.14 27.93
CA LEU A 17 -8.37 -8.09 26.48
C LEU A 17 -7.77 -9.42 25.96
N GLU A 18 -8.40 -10.54 26.22
CA GLU A 18 -8.11 -11.80 25.54
C GLU A 18 -8.99 -11.87 24.31
N GLY A 19 -8.41 -11.47 23.17
CA GLY A 19 -9.06 -11.41 21.89
C GLY A 19 -9.69 -12.74 21.51
N THR A 20 -10.98 -12.71 21.18
CA THR A 20 -11.62 -13.78 20.42
C THR A 20 -10.84 -13.88 19.12
N SER A 21 -10.10 -14.96 18.95
CA SER A 21 -9.09 -15.13 17.93
C SER A 21 -9.69 -14.92 16.53
N SER A 22 -9.00 -14.21 15.64
CA SER A 22 -9.27 -14.14 14.19
C SER A 22 -9.57 -15.53 13.58
N ARG A 23 -9.05 -16.61 14.21
CA ARG A 23 -9.38 -18.00 13.89
C ARG A 23 -10.84 -18.40 14.16
N GLU A 24 -11.50 -17.82 15.15
CA GLU A 24 -12.91 -18.10 15.42
C GLU A 24 -13.82 -17.37 14.44
N LEU A 25 -13.46 -16.15 14.07
CA LEU A 25 -14.14 -15.40 13.04
C LEU A 25 -14.06 -16.12 11.69
N LEU A 26 -12.87 -16.57 11.27
CA LEU A 26 -12.67 -17.35 10.06
C LEU A 26 -13.37 -18.73 10.05
N LYS A 27 -13.70 -19.29 11.20
CA LYS A 27 -14.52 -20.52 11.26
C LYS A 27 -15.98 -20.27 10.92
N ARG A 28 -16.53 -19.12 11.33
CA ARG A 28 -17.92 -18.75 11.09
C ARG A 28 -18.10 -18.09 9.73
N TYR A 29 -17.21 -17.19 9.34
CA TYR A 29 -17.31 -16.41 8.12
C TYR A 29 -16.29 -16.90 7.09
N GLN A 30 -16.77 -17.59 6.05
CA GLN A 30 -15.94 -18.09 4.97
C GLN A 30 -15.82 -17.03 3.88
N PRO A 31 -14.61 -16.58 3.53
CA PRO A 31 -14.41 -15.63 2.43
C PRO A 31 -14.92 -16.20 1.11
N LEU A 32 -15.64 -15.38 0.35
CA LEU A 32 -16.09 -15.67 -1.01
C LEU A 32 -15.31 -14.82 -2.02
N GLU A 33 -15.22 -13.51 -1.74
CA GLU A 33 -14.67 -12.53 -2.67
C GLU A 33 -14.07 -11.34 -1.91
N THR A 34 -13.10 -10.66 -2.50
CA THR A 34 -12.54 -9.40 -1.98
C THR A 34 -12.99 -8.25 -2.86
N LEU A 35 -13.88 -7.37 -2.35
CA LEU A 35 -14.43 -6.24 -3.11
C LEU A 35 -13.46 -5.08 -3.29
N ALA A 36 -12.71 -4.75 -2.24
CA ALA A 36 -11.83 -3.59 -2.25
C ALA A 36 -10.65 -3.76 -1.30
N THR A 37 -9.50 -3.23 -1.72
CA THR A 37 -8.31 -3.11 -0.86
C THR A 37 -7.78 -1.69 -0.98
N GLY A 38 -7.71 -0.96 0.14
CA GLY A 38 -7.28 0.43 0.14
C GLY A 38 -6.54 0.82 1.43
N GLY A 39 -6.16 2.10 1.54
CA GLY A 39 -5.42 2.63 2.70
C GLY A 39 -6.12 2.45 4.05
N PHE A 40 -7.45 2.29 4.05
CA PHE A 40 -8.28 2.11 5.25
C PHE A 40 -8.62 0.64 5.56
N GLY A 41 -8.02 -0.32 4.85
CA GLY A 41 -8.27 -1.75 5.03
C GLY A 41 -8.81 -2.45 3.78
N SER A 42 -9.35 -3.65 3.96
CA SER A 42 -10.00 -4.44 2.91
C SER A 42 -11.45 -4.73 3.27
N ILE A 43 -12.30 -4.87 2.24
CA ILE A 43 -13.68 -5.33 2.37
C ILE A 43 -13.78 -6.68 1.66
N GLU A 44 -14.22 -7.68 2.41
CA GLU A 44 -14.38 -9.05 1.92
C GLU A 44 -15.85 -9.46 2.02
N ILE A 45 -16.41 -10.03 0.96
CA ILE A 45 -17.70 -10.73 1.03
C ILE A 45 -17.45 -12.11 1.61
N CYS A 46 -18.19 -12.44 2.65
CA CYS A 46 -18.08 -13.72 3.35
C CYS A 46 -19.44 -14.40 3.45
N ARG A 47 -19.42 -15.73 3.57
CA ARG A 47 -20.59 -16.51 3.92
C ARG A 47 -20.62 -16.77 5.43
N ASP A 48 -21.64 -16.29 6.12
CA ASP A 48 -21.95 -16.73 7.49
C ASP A 48 -22.43 -18.18 7.45
N THR A 49 -21.61 -19.12 7.94
CA THR A 49 -21.91 -20.55 7.91
C THR A 49 -23.05 -20.94 8.85
N HIS A 50 -23.30 -20.15 9.91
CA HIS A 50 -24.38 -20.38 10.86
C HIS A 50 -25.73 -19.94 10.30
N LEU A 51 -25.81 -18.72 9.75
CA LEU A 51 -27.05 -18.15 9.22
C LEU A 51 -27.22 -18.39 7.70
N ARG A 52 -26.22 -18.95 7.04
CA ARG A 52 -26.18 -19.25 5.59
C ARG A 52 -26.52 -18.05 4.70
N ARG A 53 -26.07 -16.86 5.10
CA ARG A 53 -26.25 -15.61 4.35
C ARG A 53 -24.90 -14.99 3.98
N ARG A 54 -24.88 -14.11 2.98
CA ARG A 54 -23.74 -13.26 2.68
C ARG A 54 -23.64 -12.13 3.71
N VAL A 55 -22.42 -11.75 4.06
CA VAL A 55 -22.08 -10.61 4.90
C VAL A 55 -20.86 -9.90 4.30
N ALA A 56 -20.74 -8.62 4.53
CA ALA A 56 -19.52 -7.87 4.21
C ALA A 56 -18.67 -7.72 5.48
N ILE A 57 -17.38 -8.00 5.38
CA ILE A 57 -16.45 -7.84 6.50
C ILE A 57 -15.42 -6.77 6.14
N LYS A 58 -15.45 -5.66 6.87
CA LYS A 58 -14.43 -4.62 6.75
C LYS A 58 -13.32 -4.89 7.75
N ARG A 59 -12.11 -5.03 7.24
CA ARG A 59 -10.90 -5.28 8.01
C ARG A 59 -10.09 -4.00 8.13
N ILE A 60 -9.92 -3.50 9.35
CA ILE A 60 -9.30 -2.22 9.66
C ILE A 60 -7.99 -2.48 10.41
N PRO A 61 -6.82 -2.02 9.91
CA PRO A 61 -5.55 -2.20 10.60
C PRO A 61 -5.51 -1.39 11.91
N LEU A 62 -5.11 -2.04 13.01
CA LEU A 62 -4.91 -1.44 14.33
C LEU A 62 -3.45 -1.01 14.59
N ILE A 63 -2.56 -1.35 13.66
CA ILE A 63 -1.13 -1.04 13.74
C ILE A 63 -0.81 -0.14 12.56
N ASN A 64 -0.24 1.04 12.82
CA ASN A 64 0.22 1.93 11.75
C ASN A 64 1.42 1.34 11.00
N GLY A 65 1.74 1.89 9.82
CA GLY A 65 2.86 1.45 8.99
C GLY A 65 4.24 1.48 9.66
N ALA A 66 4.37 2.16 10.82
CA ALA A 66 5.57 2.19 11.64
C ALA A 66 5.60 1.09 12.72
N GLY A 67 4.61 0.19 12.76
CA GLY A 67 4.51 -0.88 13.74
C GLY A 67 4.11 -0.43 15.16
N MET A 68 3.65 0.81 15.31
CA MET A 68 3.13 1.34 16.57
C MET A 68 1.63 1.08 16.66
N PRO A 69 1.08 0.71 17.84
CA PRO A 69 -0.36 0.61 18.01
C PRO A 69 -1.03 1.94 17.63
N ALA A 70 -2.17 1.89 16.97
CA ALA A 70 -3.00 3.06 16.77
C ALA A 70 -3.24 3.71 18.14
N SER A 71 -3.11 5.02 18.23
CA SER A 71 -3.01 5.76 19.48
C SER A 71 -4.20 5.55 20.42
N ASP A 72 -5.33 5.00 19.93
CA ASP A 72 -6.51 4.69 20.74
C ASP A 72 -7.34 3.54 20.15
N ILE A 73 -6.93 2.30 20.39
CA ILE A 73 -7.77 1.10 20.13
C ILE A 73 -9.15 1.28 20.79
N MET A 74 -9.21 1.95 21.96
CA MET A 74 -10.46 2.23 22.65
C MET A 74 -11.39 3.18 21.89
N ASP A 75 -10.85 4.11 21.11
CA ASP A 75 -11.67 4.98 20.25
C ASP A 75 -12.21 4.22 19.05
N VAL A 76 -11.41 3.35 18.44
CA VAL A 76 -11.86 2.41 17.39
C VAL A 76 -13.03 1.55 17.89
N LEU A 77 -12.89 0.97 19.08
CA LEU A 77 -13.93 0.14 19.69
C LEU A 77 -15.20 0.95 19.98
N ARG A 78 -15.05 2.19 20.45
CA ARG A 78 -16.18 3.07 20.76
C ARG A 78 -16.95 3.47 19.50
N GLU A 79 -16.27 3.77 18.40
CA GLU A 79 -16.91 4.10 17.12
C GLU A 79 -17.60 2.91 16.49
N ALA A 80 -16.95 1.74 16.48
CA ALA A 80 -17.60 0.50 16.03
C ALA A 80 -18.85 0.18 16.84
N HIS A 81 -18.80 0.39 18.17
CA HIS A 81 -19.97 0.23 19.04
C HIS A 81 -21.07 1.25 18.70
N THR A 82 -20.71 2.49 18.45
CA THR A 82 -21.67 3.54 18.08
C THR A 82 -22.33 3.24 16.73
N ALA A 83 -21.55 2.82 15.74
CA ALA A 83 -22.06 2.39 14.43
C ALA A 83 -23.01 1.19 14.55
N ALA A 84 -22.70 0.23 15.44
CA ALA A 84 -23.54 -0.95 15.69
C ALA A 84 -24.91 -0.62 16.33
N MET A 85 -25.06 0.55 16.97
CA MET A 85 -26.34 0.99 17.54
C MET A 85 -27.27 1.64 16.50
N LEU A 86 -26.77 2.00 15.32
CA LEU A 86 -27.58 2.63 14.28
C LEU A 86 -28.33 1.54 13.49
N GLN A 87 -29.62 1.38 13.77
CA GLN A 87 -30.49 0.44 13.04
C GLN A 87 -31.56 1.23 12.28
N HIS A 88 -31.37 1.36 10.98
CA HIS A 88 -32.27 2.09 10.09
C HIS A 88 -32.29 1.44 8.69
N PRO A 89 -33.42 1.41 7.95
CA PRO A 89 -33.48 0.78 6.63
C PRO A 89 -32.49 1.36 5.61
N ASN A 90 -32.14 2.63 5.73
CA ASN A 90 -31.20 3.30 4.84
C ASN A 90 -29.78 3.42 5.43
N ILE A 91 -29.45 2.66 6.47
CA ILE A 91 -28.09 2.53 7.03
C ILE A 91 -27.67 1.08 6.92
N VAL A 92 -26.44 0.82 6.45
CA VAL A 92 -25.87 -0.53 6.43
C VAL A 92 -25.69 -1.02 7.85
N GLN A 93 -26.37 -2.12 8.19
CA GLN A 93 -26.41 -2.63 9.55
C GLN A 93 -25.11 -3.33 9.94
N VAL A 94 -24.52 -2.95 11.05
CA VAL A 94 -23.44 -3.71 11.70
C VAL A 94 -24.04 -4.90 12.44
N ILE A 95 -23.55 -6.11 12.13
CA ILE A 95 -24.07 -7.38 12.66
C ILE A 95 -23.22 -7.89 13.80
N ASP A 96 -21.90 -7.75 13.68
CA ASP A 96 -20.94 -8.27 14.65
C ASP A 96 -19.64 -7.45 14.59
N PHE A 97 -18.87 -7.49 15.67
CA PHE A 97 -17.58 -6.81 15.74
C PHE A 97 -16.61 -7.67 16.55
N THR A 98 -15.38 -7.80 16.06
CA THR A 98 -14.29 -8.43 16.79
C THR A 98 -12.94 -7.81 16.40
N HIS A 99 -11.90 -8.07 17.17
CA HIS A 99 -10.57 -7.61 16.89
C HIS A 99 -9.51 -8.61 17.34
N ASP A 100 -8.34 -8.53 16.74
CA ASP A 100 -7.12 -9.15 17.23
C ASP A 100 -6.05 -8.08 17.50
N THR A 101 -4.79 -8.46 17.66
CA THR A 101 -3.69 -7.53 17.90
C THR A 101 -3.33 -6.67 16.69
N ALA A 102 -3.73 -7.06 15.48
CA ALA A 102 -3.33 -6.42 14.24
C ALA A 102 -4.50 -5.72 13.54
N TYR A 103 -5.71 -6.26 13.65
CA TYR A 103 -6.89 -5.80 12.92
C TYR A 103 -8.15 -5.78 13.77
N ALA A 104 -9.05 -4.83 13.46
CA ALA A 104 -10.45 -4.87 13.81
C ALA A 104 -11.27 -5.38 12.61
N TYR A 105 -12.31 -6.16 12.90
CA TYR A 105 -13.20 -6.78 11.91
C TYR A 105 -14.62 -6.33 12.19
N LEU A 106 -15.18 -5.56 11.27
CA LEU A 106 -16.56 -5.10 11.34
C LEU A 106 -17.39 -5.94 10.37
N VAL A 107 -18.28 -6.78 10.91
CA VAL A 107 -19.19 -7.62 10.13
C VAL A 107 -20.48 -6.86 9.88
N MET A 108 -20.82 -6.65 8.62
CA MET A 108 -21.97 -5.84 8.20
C MET A 108 -22.91 -6.66 7.31
N GLU A 109 -24.14 -6.18 7.14
CA GLU A 109 -25.02 -6.72 6.11
C GLU A 109 -24.36 -6.56 4.73
N TYR A 110 -24.54 -7.58 3.90
CA TYR A 110 -24.18 -7.50 2.48
C TYR A 110 -25.34 -6.85 1.73
N VAL A 111 -25.07 -5.76 1.03
CA VAL A 111 -26.02 -5.09 0.14
C VAL A 111 -25.76 -5.62 -1.26
N ASP A 112 -26.72 -6.37 -1.80
CA ASP A 112 -26.65 -6.94 -3.14
C ASP A 112 -27.01 -5.88 -4.17
N GLY A 113 -26.00 -5.27 -4.77
CA GLY A 113 -26.12 -4.13 -5.66
C GLY A 113 -24.76 -3.45 -5.87
N MET A 114 -24.76 -2.16 -6.17
CA MET A 114 -23.55 -1.39 -6.45
C MET A 114 -23.47 -0.09 -5.65
N SER A 115 -22.28 0.53 -5.62
CA SER A 115 -22.12 1.87 -5.06
C SER A 115 -22.64 2.94 -6.02
N LEU A 116 -23.03 4.10 -5.49
CA LEU A 116 -23.40 5.26 -6.32
C LEU A 116 -22.22 5.73 -7.20
N ALA A 117 -20.99 5.59 -6.70
CA ALA A 117 -19.80 5.90 -7.51
C ALA A 117 -19.72 5.00 -8.75
N GLU A 118 -19.97 3.72 -8.58
CA GLU A 118 -19.99 2.73 -9.65
C GLU A 118 -21.19 2.96 -10.59
N PHE A 119 -22.36 3.21 -10.04
CA PHE A 119 -23.56 3.57 -10.79
C PHE A 119 -23.29 4.78 -11.71
N LEU A 120 -22.77 5.89 -11.16
CA LEU A 120 -22.43 7.08 -11.93
C LEU A 120 -21.35 6.82 -13.00
N HIS A 121 -20.43 5.91 -12.76
CA HIS A 121 -19.39 5.54 -13.73
C HIS A 121 -19.96 4.73 -14.91
N ARG A 122 -20.95 3.89 -14.65
CA ARG A 122 -21.55 2.98 -15.65
C ARG A 122 -22.77 3.59 -16.37
N ALA A 123 -23.51 4.49 -15.70
CA ALA A 123 -24.68 5.10 -16.27
C ALA A 123 -24.34 5.98 -17.49
N ASP A 124 -25.20 5.97 -18.50
CA ASP A 124 -25.08 6.82 -19.67
C ASP A 124 -25.11 8.31 -19.26
N GLY A 125 -24.07 9.05 -19.68
CA GLY A 125 -23.94 10.47 -19.35
C GLY A 125 -23.40 10.78 -17.96
N HIS A 126 -23.08 9.77 -17.14
CA HIS A 126 -22.50 9.91 -15.81
C HIS A 126 -23.30 10.81 -14.85
N SER A 127 -24.62 10.87 -14.99
CA SER A 127 -25.49 11.74 -14.20
C SER A 127 -26.81 11.07 -13.86
N LEU A 128 -27.39 11.51 -12.73
CA LEU A 128 -28.72 11.10 -12.26
C LEU A 128 -29.82 11.94 -12.92
N THR A 129 -30.97 11.34 -13.10
CA THR A 129 -32.22 12.09 -13.32
C THR A 129 -32.65 12.84 -12.04
N PHE A 130 -33.52 13.83 -12.16
CA PHE A 130 -34.04 14.53 -10.99
C PHE A 130 -34.81 13.62 -10.03
N ASP A 131 -35.51 12.60 -10.56
CA ASP A 131 -36.26 11.63 -9.77
C ASP A 131 -35.30 10.71 -8.98
N GLU A 132 -34.23 10.21 -9.62
CA GLU A 132 -33.20 9.39 -8.96
C GLU A 132 -32.47 10.17 -7.87
N ALA A 133 -32.06 11.42 -8.16
CA ALA A 133 -31.46 12.29 -7.18
C ALA A 133 -32.40 12.57 -5.99
N ALA A 134 -33.72 12.71 -6.25
CA ALA A 134 -34.71 12.85 -5.19
C ALA A 134 -34.81 11.58 -4.33
N ALA A 135 -34.80 10.40 -4.93
CA ALA A 135 -34.84 9.13 -4.20
C ALA A 135 -33.59 8.94 -3.32
N ILE A 136 -32.40 9.28 -3.84
CA ILE A 136 -31.15 9.20 -3.09
C ILE A 136 -31.13 10.24 -1.97
N ALA A 137 -31.52 11.49 -2.23
CA ALA A 137 -31.56 12.54 -1.23
C ALA A 137 -32.54 12.22 -0.08
N ASP A 138 -33.71 11.66 -0.38
CA ASP A 138 -34.69 11.24 0.62
C ASP A 138 -34.14 10.12 1.52
N ALA A 139 -33.55 9.08 0.92
CA ALA A 139 -33.02 7.94 1.67
C ALA A 139 -31.82 8.34 2.56
N LEU A 140 -30.87 9.12 2.01
CA LEU A 140 -29.74 9.63 2.77
C LEU A 140 -30.16 10.64 3.83
N GLY A 141 -31.17 11.48 3.52
CA GLY A 141 -31.78 12.41 4.47
C GLY A 141 -32.34 11.68 5.69
N GLN A 142 -33.12 10.62 5.49
CA GLN A 142 -33.67 9.79 6.58
C GLN A 142 -32.56 9.12 7.40
N ALA A 143 -31.55 8.55 6.74
CA ALA A 143 -30.41 7.91 7.40
C ALA A 143 -29.64 8.87 8.30
N LEU A 144 -29.28 10.04 7.77
CA LEU A 144 -28.47 11.03 8.48
C LEU A 144 -29.26 11.73 9.59
N THR A 145 -30.56 12.06 9.37
CA THR A 145 -31.43 12.59 10.42
C THR A 145 -31.55 11.63 11.59
N PHE A 146 -31.69 10.32 11.30
CA PHE A 146 -31.70 9.29 12.33
C PHE A 146 -30.36 9.23 13.08
N ALA A 147 -29.23 9.25 12.38
CA ALA A 147 -27.91 9.22 13.00
C ALA A 147 -27.65 10.45 13.87
N HIS A 148 -27.99 11.67 13.38
CA HIS A 148 -27.82 12.91 14.13
C HIS A 148 -28.69 12.95 15.40
N SER A 149 -29.92 12.43 15.34
CA SER A 149 -30.79 12.32 16.53
C SER A 149 -30.21 11.36 17.59
N ASN A 150 -29.30 10.47 17.21
CA ASN A 150 -28.53 9.60 18.09
C ASN A 150 -27.13 10.14 18.42
N GLY A 151 -26.85 11.41 18.06
CA GLY A 151 -25.58 12.08 18.34
C GLY A 151 -24.39 11.61 17.49
N VAL A 152 -24.65 11.00 16.33
CA VAL A 152 -23.63 10.46 15.43
C VAL A 152 -23.55 11.27 14.17
N LEU A 153 -22.36 11.82 13.86
CA LEU A 153 -22.03 12.46 12.60
C LEU A 153 -21.36 11.45 11.68
N HIS A 154 -21.56 11.57 10.36
CA HIS A 154 -20.93 10.66 9.38
C HIS A 154 -19.51 11.09 8.99
N LEU A 155 -19.34 12.33 8.58
CA LEU A 155 -18.09 13.03 8.24
C LEU A 155 -17.28 12.47 7.03
N ASP A 156 -17.78 11.46 6.33
CA ASP A 156 -17.17 10.91 5.08
C ASP A 156 -18.27 10.50 4.07
N ILE A 157 -19.25 11.38 3.86
CA ILE A 157 -20.30 11.15 2.87
C ILE A 157 -19.72 11.39 1.48
N LYS A 158 -19.81 10.35 0.62
CA LYS A 158 -19.32 10.35 -0.76
C LYS A 158 -20.02 9.25 -1.56
N PRO A 159 -20.02 9.30 -2.90
CA PRO A 159 -20.71 8.31 -3.74
C PRO A 159 -20.28 6.86 -3.47
N ALA A 160 -19.02 6.62 -3.12
CA ALA A 160 -18.52 5.27 -2.79
C ALA A 160 -19.13 4.68 -1.50
N ASN A 161 -19.63 5.52 -0.59
CA ASN A 161 -20.26 5.08 0.66
C ASN A 161 -21.80 5.02 0.58
N VAL A 162 -22.37 5.27 -0.60
CA VAL A 162 -23.81 5.16 -0.89
C VAL A 162 -24.02 3.90 -1.72
N LEU A 163 -24.77 2.93 -1.20
CA LEU A 163 -25.06 1.66 -1.87
C LEU A 163 -26.50 1.64 -2.35
N ILE A 164 -26.72 1.07 -3.54
CA ILE A 164 -28.03 0.92 -4.16
C ILE A 164 -28.25 -0.56 -4.42
N ASP A 165 -29.27 -1.16 -3.81
CA ASP A 165 -29.59 -2.58 -4.02
C ASP A 165 -30.43 -2.81 -5.28
N HIS A 166 -30.59 -4.07 -5.69
CA HIS A 166 -31.41 -4.48 -6.84
C HIS A 166 -32.92 -4.14 -6.73
N SER A 167 -33.38 -3.68 -5.55
CA SER A 167 -34.75 -3.19 -5.35
C SER A 167 -34.85 -1.66 -5.35
N GLY A 168 -33.78 -0.97 -5.75
CA GLY A 168 -33.68 0.49 -5.75
C GLY A 168 -33.63 1.12 -4.35
N ASN A 169 -33.37 0.31 -3.30
CA ASN A 169 -33.17 0.86 -1.96
C ASN A 169 -31.76 1.43 -1.82
N VAL A 170 -31.68 2.62 -1.23
CA VAL A 170 -30.43 3.31 -1.00
C VAL A 170 -30.03 3.15 0.46
N LYS A 171 -28.77 2.78 0.71
CA LYS A 171 -28.20 2.61 2.05
C LYS A 171 -26.87 3.34 2.17
N LEU A 172 -26.66 4.02 3.31
CA LEU A 172 -25.40 4.68 3.65
C LEU A 172 -24.53 3.74 4.51
N THR A 173 -23.27 3.58 4.13
CA THR A 173 -22.31 2.74 4.87
C THR A 173 -21.20 3.60 5.50
N ASP A 174 -20.38 3.00 6.35
CA ASP A 174 -19.17 3.60 6.92
C ASP A 174 -19.40 4.74 7.92
N PHE A 175 -20.49 4.69 8.70
CA PHE A 175 -20.71 5.63 9.81
C PHE A 175 -19.57 5.60 10.84
N GLY A 176 -19.10 6.77 11.25
CA GLY A 176 -18.10 6.95 12.30
C GLY A 176 -16.66 6.62 11.89
N MET A 177 -16.43 6.12 10.67
CA MET A 177 -15.12 5.66 10.21
C MET A 177 -14.11 6.78 9.93
N ALA A 178 -14.56 8.04 9.81
CA ALA A 178 -13.69 9.18 9.54
C ALA A 178 -12.71 9.47 10.70
N ARG A 179 -13.13 9.23 11.94
CA ARG A 179 -12.25 9.38 13.14
C ARG A 179 -11.27 8.23 13.28
N LEU A 180 -11.65 7.02 12.86
CA LEU A 180 -10.79 5.84 12.85
C LEU A 180 -9.58 6.02 11.94
N SER A 181 -9.77 6.63 10.78
CA SER A 181 -8.68 6.91 9.84
C SER A 181 -7.68 7.93 10.38
N SER A 182 -8.13 8.90 11.20
CA SER A 182 -7.25 9.87 11.87
C SER A 182 -6.46 9.25 13.02
N ALA A 183 -7.07 8.39 13.81
CA ALA A 183 -6.43 7.69 14.94
C ALA A 183 -5.39 6.67 14.47
N GLY A 184 -5.58 6.06 13.28
CA GLY A 184 -4.63 5.14 12.65
C GLY A 184 -3.35 5.78 12.10
N GLY A 185 -3.20 7.10 12.14
CA GLY A 185 -2.01 7.81 11.63
C GLY A 185 -1.97 7.91 10.10
N PHE A 186 -3.08 7.67 9.41
CA PHE A 186 -3.19 7.72 7.95
C PHE A 186 -3.64 9.10 7.42
N GLY A 187 -3.19 10.19 8.00
CA GLY A 187 -3.42 11.53 7.46
C GLY A 187 -3.56 12.60 8.54
N GLY A 188 -2.93 13.75 8.34
CA GLY A 188 -2.99 14.92 9.21
C GLY A 188 -4.31 15.69 9.18
N SER A 189 -5.42 15.11 8.69
CA SER A 189 -6.76 15.70 8.64
C SER A 189 -7.76 14.88 9.47
N ARG A 190 -8.89 15.50 9.86
CA ARG A 190 -9.96 14.89 10.67
C ARG A 190 -10.74 13.75 9.95
N GLY A 191 -10.12 13.04 9.01
CA GLY A 191 -10.76 12.01 8.19
C GLY A 191 -11.73 12.60 7.16
N GLY A 192 -11.96 11.88 6.07
CA GLY A 192 -12.86 12.28 5.00
C GLY A 192 -12.17 12.33 3.65
N THR A 193 -12.96 12.49 2.59
CA THR A 193 -12.47 12.47 1.21
C THR A 193 -12.40 13.90 0.65
N ILE A 194 -11.22 14.29 0.12
CA ILE A 194 -11.02 15.60 -0.51
C ILE A 194 -12.09 15.81 -1.60
N GLY A 195 -12.68 17.00 -1.62
CA GLY A 195 -13.76 17.36 -2.56
C GLY A 195 -15.17 17.30 -1.97
N TYR A 196 -15.37 16.55 -0.85
CA TYR A 196 -16.64 16.48 -0.11
C TYR A 196 -16.51 17.03 1.30
N MET A 197 -15.29 17.25 1.80
CA MET A 197 -15.04 17.84 3.12
C MET A 197 -15.32 19.34 3.13
N PRO A 198 -16.10 19.85 4.09
CA PRO A 198 -16.30 21.28 4.27
C PRO A 198 -15.05 21.96 4.90
N PRO A 199 -14.94 23.30 4.81
CA PRO A 199 -13.78 24.05 5.34
C PRO A 199 -13.47 23.77 6.81
N GLU A 200 -14.48 23.68 7.67
CA GLU A 200 -14.32 23.43 9.12
C GLU A 200 -13.80 22.02 9.43
N GLN A 201 -13.91 21.09 8.51
CA GLN A 201 -13.32 19.75 8.62
C GLN A 201 -11.89 19.72 8.10
N LEU A 202 -11.56 20.57 7.13
CA LEU A 202 -10.20 20.75 6.60
C LEU A 202 -9.31 21.55 7.56
N ASP A 203 -9.86 22.47 8.35
CA ASP A 203 -9.13 23.28 9.33
C ASP A 203 -9.15 22.61 10.73
N ILE A 204 -7.98 22.06 11.13
CA ILE A 204 -7.81 21.31 12.37
C ILE A 204 -7.77 22.24 13.60
N GLU A 205 -7.36 23.50 13.46
CA GLU A 205 -7.05 24.37 14.59
C GLU A 205 -8.24 25.13 15.19
N THR A 206 -9.25 25.46 14.39
CA THR A 206 -10.30 26.39 14.81
C THR A 206 -11.74 25.90 14.67
N GLY A 207 -11.99 24.82 13.94
CA GLY A 207 -13.34 24.38 13.57
C GLY A 207 -14.01 23.46 14.59
N THR A 208 -15.15 23.87 15.15
CA THR A 208 -16.11 22.93 15.72
C THR A 208 -16.94 22.33 14.58
N VAL A 209 -16.87 21.00 14.40
CA VAL A 209 -17.62 20.27 13.39
C VAL A 209 -18.96 19.84 13.98
N ASP A 210 -20.05 20.23 13.34
CA ASP A 210 -21.41 19.86 13.70
C ASP A 210 -22.15 19.19 12.53
N GLU A 211 -23.45 18.95 12.66
CA GLU A 211 -24.29 18.29 11.64
C GLU A 211 -24.30 18.98 10.27
N ARG A 212 -23.95 20.27 10.20
CA ARG A 212 -23.86 21.03 8.95
C ARG A 212 -22.70 20.62 8.07
N ALA A 213 -21.72 19.90 8.63
CA ALA A 213 -20.66 19.27 7.85
C ALA A 213 -21.24 18.16 6.95
N ASP A 214 -22.13 17.34 7.49
CA ASP A 214 -22.83 16.30 6.73
C ASP A 214 -23.83 16.89 5.72
N VAL A 215 -24.46 18.04 6.02
CA VAL A 215 -25.30 18.80 5.05
C VAL A 215 -24.47 19.19 3.82
N PHE A 216 -23.28 19.75 4.03
CA PHE A 216 -22.38 20.13 2.93
C PHE A 216 -21.95 18.90 2.10
N ALA A 217 -21.54 17.82 2.75
CA ALA A 217 -21.09 16.62 2.07
C ALA A 217 -22.23 15.94 1.27
N LEU A 218 -23.45 15.88 1.83
CA LEU A 218 -24.64 15.39 1.12
C LEU A 218 -24.95 16.25 -0.11
N ALA A 219 -24.88 17.58 0.03
CA ALA A 219 -25.09 18.50 -1.10
C ALA A 219 -24.03 18.28 -2.20
N CYS A 220 -22.77 18.02 -1.86
CA CYS A 220 -21.73 17.67 -2.84
C CYS A 220 -22.08 16.38 -3.60
N VAL A 221 -22.56 15.34 -2.91
CA VAL A 221 -22.96 14.06 -3.55
C VAL A 221 -24.13 14.27 -4.51
N ILE A 222 -25.16 15.02 -4.09
CA ILE A 222 -26.33 15.29 -4.95
C ILE A 222 -25.94 16.18 -6.14
N TYR A 223 -25.08 17.19 -5.91
CA TYR A 223 -24.56 18.03 -6.98
C TYR A 223 -23.79 17.19 -8.01
N GLU A 224 -22.88 16.34 -7.56
CA GLU A 224 -22.10 15.46 -8.44
C GLU A 224 -22.99 14.51 -9.22
N GLY A 225 -23.96 13.88 -8.56
CA GLY A 225 -24.92 13.00 -9.20
C GLY A 225 -25.72 13.69 -10.31
N LEU A 226 -26.12 14.93 -10.12
CA LEU A 226 -26.88 15.69 -11.11
C LEU A 226 -25.98 16.29 -12.20
N CYS A 227 -24.85 16.90 -11.81
CA CYS A 227 -23.99 17.66 -12.72
C CYS A 227 -22.85 16.82 -13.35
N GLY A 228 -22.72 15.54 -12.97
CA GLY A 228 -21.72 14.61 -13.51
C GLY A 228 -20.29 14.82 -12.98
N SER A 229 -20.09 15.77 -12.05
CA SER A 229 -18.77 16.02 -11.44
C SER A 229 -18.88 16.65 -10.07
N ALA A 230 -17.98 16.24 -9.14
CA ALA A 230 -17.93 16.81 -7.81
C ALA A 230 -17.50 18.29 -7.84
N PRO A 231 -18.20 19.20 -7.12
CA PRO A 231 -18.00 20.65 -7.26
C PRO A 231 -16.62 21.11 -6.78
N PHE A 232 -16.01 20.41 -5.83
CA PHE A 232 -14.79 20.86 -5.15
C PHE A 232 -13.65 19.83 -5.18
N MET A 233 -13.74 18.83 -6.05
CA MET A 233 -12.70 17.81 -6.19
C MET A 233 -11.37 18.44 -6.62
N ALA A 234 -10.29 18.15 -5.87
CA ALA A 234 -8.96 18.68 -6.12
C ALA A 234 -7.88 17.68 -5.68
N ALA A 235 -6.64 17.90 -6.12
CA ALA A 235 -5.52 17.04 -5.77
C ALA A 235 -5.03 17.24 -4.32
N THR A 236 -5.22 18.43 -3.75
CA THR A 236 -4.81 18.75 -2.38
C THR A 236 -5.95 19.38 -1.56
N PRO A 237 -5.92 19.25 -0.21
CA PRO A 237 -6.89 19.94 0.65
C PRO A 237 -6.91 21.46 0.46
N ALA A 238 -5.74 22.07 0.24
CA ALA A 238 -5.63 23.52 0.03
C ALA A 238 -6.29 23.96 -1.28
N ASP A 239 -6.14 23.18 -2.36
CA ASP A 239 -6.78 23.46 -3.65
C ASP A 239 -8.30 23.26 -3.55
N SER A 240 -8.76 22.23 -2.82
CA SER A 240 -10.19 22.01 -2.55
C SER A 240 -10.79 23.19 -1.78
N LEU A 241 -10.11 23.63 -0.71
CA LEU A 241 -10.52 24.83 0.03
C LEU A 241 -10.59 26.07 -0.87
N GLY A 242 -9.61 26.25 -1.76
CA GLY A 242 -9.61 27.34 -2.74
C GLY A 242 -10.84 27.32 -3.66
N ARG A 243 -11.26 26.13 -4.12
CA ARG A 243 -12.48 25.93 -4.92
C ARG A 243 -13.75 26.21 -4.13
N ILE A 244 -13.81 25.75 -2.86
CA ILE A 244 -14.95 26.01 -1.98
C ILE A 244 -15.14 27.53 -1.76
N ILE A 245 -14.05 28.27 -1.50
CA ILE A 245 -14.09 29.74 -1.34
C ILE A 245 -14.52 30.43 -2.64
N GLY A 246 -14.12 29.89 -3.80
CA GLY A 246 -14.51 30.38 -5.12
C GLY A 246 -16.00 30.15 -5.45
N GLY A 247 -16.66 29.24 -4.73
CA GLY A 247 -18.06 28.85 -4.94
C GLY A 247 -18.22 27.79 -6.03
N ALA A 248 -19.30 27.01 -5.94
CA ALA A 248 -19.69 26.04 -6.97
C ALA A 248 -20.36 26.75 -8.14
N THR A 249 -20.23 26.16 -9.34
CA THR A 249 -20.99 26.58 -10.52
C THR A 249 -22.48 26.32 -10.28
N TYR A 250 -23.34 27.22 -10.72
CA TYR A 250 -24.79 27.02 -10.56
C TYR A 250 -25.27 25.86 -11.43
N PRO A 251 -26.03 24.89 -10.90
CA PRO A 251 -26.60 23.79 -11.67
C PRO A 251 -27.36 24.21 -12.93
N SER A 252 -28.05 25.34 -12.89
CA SER A 252 -28.77 25.91 -14.05
C SER A 252 -27.87 26.35 -15.21
N GLU A 253 -26.56 26.58 -14.95
CA GLU A 253 -25.57 26.85 -16.01
C GLU A 253 -25.14 25.56 -16.75
N LEU A 254 -25.28 24.39 -16.10
CA LEU A 254 -24.88 23.08 -16.62
C LEU A 254 -26.07 22.30 -17.16
N ILE A 255 -27.23 22.39 -16.52
CA ILE A 255 -28.43 21.61 -16.82
C ILE A 255 -29.56 22.55 -17.21
N PRO A 256 -30.06 22.50 -18.47
CA PRO A 256 -31.21 23.29 -18.89
C PRO A 256 -32.47 23.02 -18.04
N HIS A 257 -33.18 24.07 -17.65
CA HIS A 257 -34.42 23.96 -16.88
C HIS A 257 -34.25 23.36 -15.47
N PHE A 258 -33.08 23.49 -14.86
CA PHE A 258 -32.89 23.09 -13.47
C PHE A 258 -33.89 23.77 -12.54
N PRO A 259 -34.55 23.05 -11.59
CA PRO A 259 -35.59 23.65 -10.73
C PRO A 259 -34.99 24.70 -9.80
N PRO A 260 -35.49 25.98 -9.82
CA PRO A 260 -34.86 27.06 -9.06
C PRO A 260 -34.88 26.85 -7.53
N GLY A 261 -35.91 26.16 -7.00
CA GLY A 261 -35.97 25.81 -5.56
C GLY A 261 -34.92 24.83 -5.14
N ALA A 262 -34.68 23.78 -5.94
CA ALA A 262 -33.64 22.79 -5.69
C ALA A 262 -32.24 23.40 -5.84
N GLU A 263 -32.04 24.29 -6.84
CA GLU A 263 -30.78 25.02 -7.00
C GLU A 263 -30.48 25.89 -5.77
N ALA A 264 -31.44 26.66 -5.30
CA ALA A 264 -31.26 27.49 -4.11
C ALA A 264 -30.93 26.66 -2.86
N ALA A 265 -31.59 25.51 -2.68
CA ALA A 265 -31.28 24.58 -1.59
C ALA A 265 -29.85 24.03 -1.69
N LEU A 266 -29.41 23.53 -2.87
CA LEU A 266 -28.08 23.05 -3.09
C LEU A 266 -27.01 24.12 -2.85
N MET A 267 -27.19 25.31 -3.43
CA MET A 267 -26.21 26.39 -3.31
C MET A 267 -26.09 26.91 -1.88
N SER A 268 -27.18 26.95 -1.10
CA SER A 268 -27.11 27.29 0.31
C SER A 268 -26.36 26.23 1.14
N ALA A 269 -26.58 24.93 0.85
CA ALA A 269 -25.91 23.83 1.54
C ALA A 269 -24.41 23.75 1.21
N LEU A 270 -24.01 24.19 0.00
CA LEU A 270 -22.62 24.27 -0.46
C LEU A 270 -21.90 25.55 0.01
N SER A 271 -22.51 26.38 0.86
CA SER A 271 -21.87 27.59 1.41
C SER A 271 -20.58 27.24 2.16
N PRO A 272 -19.48 28.00 1.96
CA PRO A 272 -18.26 27.85 2.75
C PRO A 272 -18.49 28.02 4.25
N MET A 273 -19.42 28.91 4.63
CA MET A 273 -19.70 29.25 6.04
C MET A 273 -20.83 28.36 6.61
N PRO A 274 -20.59 27.57 7.68
CA PRO A 274 -21.62 26.70 8.27
C PRO A 274 -22.91 27.40 8.65
N GLN A 275 -22.85 28.68 9.13
CA GLN A 275 -24.02 29.43 9.52
C GLN A 275 -24.95 29.82 8.36
N ASP A 276 -24.46 29.78 7.12
CA ASP A 276 -25.25 30.12 5.92
C ASP A 276 -25.90 28.88 5.30
N ARG A 277 -25.59 27.70 5.83
CA ARG A 277 -26.18 26.41 5.42
C ARG A 277 -27.48 26.14 6.16
N PRO A 278 -28.35 25.25 5.64
CA PRO A 278 -29.46 24.68 6.40
C PRO A 278 -28.99 24.14 7.75
N ASN A 279 -29.78 24.35 8.79
CA ASN A 279 -29.38 24.00 10.16
C ASN A 279 -29.38 22.50 10.44
N SER A 280 -30.06 21.70 9.61
CA SER A 280 -30.14 20.26 9.74
C SER A 280 -30.27 19.59 8.37
N ILE A 281 -30.01 18.28 8.32
CA ILE A 281 -30.26 17.44 7.14
C ILE A 281 -31.76 17.48 6.75
N GLU A 282 -32.65 17.38 7.73
CA GLU A 282 -34.10 17.44 7.49
C GLU A 282 -34.49 18.75 6.78
N ALA A 283 -34.02 19.90 7.29
CA ALA A 283 -34.31 21.21 6.69
C ALA A 283 -33.75 21.36 5.27
N PHE A 284 -32.59 20.77 4.99
CA PHE A 284 -31.99 20.72 3.65
C PHE A 284 -32.81 19.84 2.70
N CYS A 285 -33.15 18.62 3.11
CA CYS A 285 -33.90 17.68 2.28
C CYS A 285 -35.30 18.17 1.98
N ASP A 286 -36.00 18.80 2.95
CA ASP A 286 -37.31 19.37 2.74
C ASP A 286 -37.31 20.47 1.66
N GLN A 287 -36.30 21.35 1.68
CA GLN A 287 -36.12 22.39 0.67
C GLN A 287 -35.76 21.81 -0.71
N LEU A 288 -34.88 20.84 -0.75
CA LEU A 288 -34.41 20.21 -1.98
C LEU A 288 -35.53 19.41 -2.66
N LEU A 289 -36.23 18.55 -1.92
CA LEU A 289 -37.25 17.64 -2.44
C LEU A 289 -38.53 18.35 -2.86
N ALA A 290 -38.78 19.56 -2.32
CA ALA A 290 -39.98 20.36 -2.69
C ALA A 290 -40.06 20.64 -4.21
N GLY A 291 -38.96 20.61 -4.93
CA GLY A 291 -38.95 20.94 -6.36
C GLY A 291 -38.07 20.04 -7.23
N LEU A 292 -37.36 19.04 -6.65
CA LEU A 292 -36.36 18.26 -7.39
C LEU A 292 -37.02 17.19 -8.29
N GLY A 293 -37.81 16.29 -7.71
CA GLY A 293 -38.41 15.19 -8.46
C GLY A 293 -39.26 14.26 -7.59
N SER A 294 -39.69 13.15 -8.16
CA SER A 294 -40.51 12.12 -7.49
C SER A 294 -39.64 11.02 -6.88
N VAL A 295 -39.58 10.96 -5.58
CA VAL A 295 -38.88 9.89 -4.84
C VAL A 295 -39.31 8.49 -5.29
N ARG A 296 -40.62 8.30 -5.54
CA ARG A 296 -41.15 6.99 -5.94
C ARG A 296 -40.71 6.58 -7.35
N GLU A 297 -40.74 7.51 -8.30
CA GLU A 297 -40.32 7.22 -9.66
C GLU A 297 -38.78 7.04 -9.70
N GLY A 298 -38.04 7.86 -8.96
CA GLY A 298 -36.59 7.70 -8.84
C GLY A 298 -36.16 6.34 -8.29
N ARG A 299 -36.86 5.85 -7.24
CA ARG A 299 -36.58 4.51 -6.72
C ARG A 299 -36.82 3.41 -7.76
N ARG A 300 -37.89 3.52 -8.56
CA ARG A 300 -38.16 2.57 -9.64
C ARG A 300 -37.13 2.63 -10.76
N SER A 301 -36.68 3.84 -11.09
CA SER A 301 -35.61 4.05 -12.06
C SER A 301 -34.31 3.41 -11.58
N LEU A 302 -33.93 3.61 -10.31
CA LEU A 302 -32.76 2.99 -9.71
C LEU A 302 -32.85 1.45 -9.70
N GLU A 303 -34.03 0.89 -9.36
CA GLU A 303 -34.29 -0.55 -9.42
C GLU A 303 -34.03 -1.11 -10.83
N GLN A 304 -34.59 -0.46 -11.86
CA GLN A 304 -34.42 -0.87 -13.24
C GLN A 304 -32.95 -0.75 -13.70
N MET A 305 -32.33 0.40 -13.47
CA MET A 305 -30.97 0.68 -13.92
C MET A 305 -29.93 -0.23 -13.23
N VAL A 306 -30.07 -0.47 -11.91
CA VAL A 306 -29.16 -1.42 -11.21
C VAL A 306 -29.34 -2.83 -11.74
N GLY A 307 -30.58 -3.24 -12.08
CA GLY A 307 -30.85 -4.52 -12.73
C GLY A 307 -30.13 -4.62 -14.08
N GLU A 308 -30.34 -3.64 -14.95
CA GLU A 308 -29.72 -3.62 -16.30
C GLU A 308 -28.19 -3.61 -16.23
N LEU A 309 -27.60 -2.75 -15.38
CA LEU A 309 -26.14 -2.64 -15.24
C LEU A 309 -25.49 -3.89 -14.61
N SER A 310 -26.25 -4.66 -13.82
CA SER A 310 -25.77 -5.90 -13.21
C SER A 310 -25.93 -7.11 -14.17
N ASP A 311 -26.98 -7.11 -15.01
CA ASP A 311 -27.20 -8.17 -16.02
C ASP A 311 -26.14 -8.11 -17.12
N ASP A 312 -25.66 -6.90 -17.49
CA ASP A 312 -24.56 -6.73 -18.43
C ASP A 312 -23.25 -7.38 -17.93
N GLU A 313 -23.01 -7.47 -16.62
CA GLU A 313 -21.89 -8.25 -16.07
C GLU A 313 -22.11 -9.75 -16.23
N GLN A 314 -23.33 -10.24 -16.04
CA GLN A 314 -23.63 -11.67 -16.19
C GLN A 314 -23.61 -12.13 -17.65
N GLU A 315 -24.01 -11.29 -18.60
CA GLU A 315 -23.87 -11.62 -20.03
C GLU A 315 -22.41 -11.62 -20.52
N LEU A 316 -21.52 -10.85 -19.91
CA LEU A 316 -20.08 -10.92 -20.17
C LEU A 316 -19.42 -12.14 -19.49
N ASP A 317 -19.97 -12.63 -18.37
CA ASP A 317 -19.53 -13.85 -17.70
C ASP A 317 -20.18 -15.13 -18.29
N ASP A 318 -21.36 -15.04 -18.95
CA ASP A 318 -22.11 -16.18 -19.52
C ASP A 318 -21.69 -16.56 -20.97
N ILE A 319 -20.59 -16.03 -21.49
CA ILE A 319 -19.97 -16.62 -22.69
C ILE A 319 -19.36 -17.97 -22.32
N GLU A 320 -20.23 -18.98 -22.38
CA GLU A 320 -20.04 -20.43 -22.25
C GLU A 320 -18.85 -20.93 -21.39
N PRO A 321 -19.12 -21.68 -20.33
CA PRO A 321 -18.10 -22.52 -19.72
C PRO A 321 -17.90 -23.76 -20.59
N SER A 322 -17.10 -23.65 -21.66
CA SER A 322 -16.51 -24.80 -22.28
C SER A 322 -15.39 -25.33 -21.38
N HIS A 323 -15.66 -26.46 -20.78
CA HIS A 323 -14.70 -27.35 -20.10
C HIS A 323 -13.81 -26.71 -19.01
N TYR A 324 -14.02 -27.16 -17.79
CA TYR A 324 -13.07 -27.07 -16.67
C TYR A 324 -11.70 -27.61 -17.11
N GLU A 325 -10.90 -26.77 -17.70
CA GLU A 325 -9.46 -26.82 -17.69
C GLU A 325 -9.02 -25.69 -16.77
N ASP A 326 -8.20 -26.03 -15.76
CA ASP A 326 -7.56 -25.19 -14.75
C ASP A 326 -7.80 -23.67 -14.95
N ASP A 327 -8.61 -23.06 -14.07
CA ASP A 327 -8.82 -21.60 -14.02
C ASP A 327 -7.46 -20.91 -13.91
N ALA A 328 -6.90 -20.55 -15.05
CA ALA A 328 -5.74 -19.69 -15.12
C ALA A 328 -6.21 -18.31 -14.64
N ILE A 329 -6.01 -18.03 -13.35
CA ILE A 329 -6.24 -16.70 -12.76
C ILE A 329 -5.54 -15.69 -13.67
N GLU A 330 -6.30 -14.80 -14.29
CA GLU A 330 -5.75 -13.75 -15.15
C GLU A 330 -4.77 -12.92 -14.29
N VAL A 331 -3.53 -12.89 -14.73
CA VAL A 331 -2.45 -12.27 -13.97
C VAL A 331 -2.52 -10.76 -14.20
N ASP A 332 -2.87 -9.99 -13.18
CA ASP A 332 -2.78 -8.53 -13.26
C ASP A 332 -1.33 -8.11 -13.54
N PRO A 333 -1.04 -7.50 -14.69
CA PRO A 333 0.33 -7.09 -15.04
C PRO A 333 0.94 -6.11 -14.02
N ALA A 334 0.11 -5.32 -13.32
CA ALA A 334 0.57 -4.38 -12.31
C ALA A 334 1.05 -5.08 -11.03
N LEU A 335 0.41 -6.18 -10.67
CA LEU A 335 0.70 -6.97 -9.47
C LEU A 335 1.60 -8.18 -9.76
N GLY A 336 1.64 -8.66 -11.00
CA GLY A 336 2.33 -9.87 -11.40
C GLY A 336 1.68 -11.15 -10.87
N TRP A 337 2.24 -12.31 -11.25
CA TRP A 337 1.67 -13.63 -10.92
C TRP A 337 1.50 -13.88 -9.42
N ALA A 338 2.48 -13.51 -8.61
CA ALA A 338 2.43 -13.71 -7.17
C ALA A 338 1.62 -12.61 -6.47
N GLY A 339 1.72 -11.35 -6.92
CA GLY A 339 0.98 -10.22 -6.36
C GLY A 339 -0.52 -10.34 -6.59
N THR A 340 -0.97 -10.88 -7.73
CA THR A 340 -2.38 -11.18 -8.01
C THR A 340 -2.95 -12.23 -7.04
N ARG A 341 -2.12 -13.16 -6.55
CA ARG A 341 -2.54 -14.24 -5.64
C ARG A 341 -2.37 -13.88 -4.17
N TRP A 342 -1.37 -13.06 -3.83
CA TRP A 342 -1.01 -12.72 -2.45
C TRP A 342 -0.73 -11.23 -2.33
N SER A 343 -1.58 -10.51 -1.62
CA SER A 343 -1.52 -9.04 -1.46
C SER A 343 -0.17 -8.50 -0.95
N HIS A 344 0.62 -9.32 -0.24
CA HIS A 344 1.92 -8.96 0.32
C HIS A 344 3.09 -9.70 -0.33
N ALA A 345 2.92 -10.23 -1.55
CA ALA A 345 3.95 -11.02 -2.22
C ALA A 345 5.31 -10.31 -2.31
N ARG A 346 5.32 -8.99 -2.55
CA ARG A 346 6.54 -8.17 -2.62
C ARG A 346 7.27 -8.10 -1.29
N ASP A 347 6.55 -7.89 -0.19
CA ASP A 347 7.13 -7.83 1.15
C ASP A 347 7.67 -9.19 1.58
N TYR A 348 6.95 -10.26 1.31
CA TYR A 348 7.41 -11.61 1.59
C TYR A 348 8.64 -11.98 0.76
N ALA A 349 8.68 -11.62 -0.52
CA ALA A 349 9.83 -11.84 -1.38
C ALA A 349 11.09 -11.11 -0.84
N MET A 350 10.96 -9.83 -0.47
CA MET A 350 12.04 -9.03 0.09
C MET A 350 12.53 -9.59 1.44
N ARG A 351 11.63 -9.95 2.34
CA ARG A 351 11.96 -10.56 3.64
C ARG A 351 12.66 -11.90 3.47
N THR A 352 12.21 -12.71 2.52
CA THR A 352 12.84 -14.00 2.19
C THR A 352 14.24 -13.80 1.63
N ILE A 353 14.45 -12.86 0.71
CA ILE A 353 15.77 -12.50 0.18
C ILE A 353 16.69 -12.06 1.32
N SER A 354 16.22 -11.18 2.21
CA SER A 354 16.99 -10.70 3.35
C SER A 354 17.39 -11.84 4.30
N ALA A 355 16.44 -12.73 4.62
CA ALA A 355 16.68 -13.90 5.48
C ALA A 355 17.75 -14.83 4.90
N LEU A 356 17.59 -15.24 3.64
CA LEU A 356 18.50 -16.16 2.97
C LEU A 356 19.89 -15.57 2.81
N THR A 357 19.99 -14.32 2.37
CA THR A 357 21.28 -13.68 2.10
C THR A 357 22.05 -13.36 3.37
N CYS A 358 21.39 -12.83 4.40
CA CYS A 358 22.02 -12.55 5.69
C CYS A 358 22.44 -13.85 6.41
N GLY A 359 21.59 -14.88 6.40
CA GLY A 359 21.91 -16.19 6.95
C GLY A 359 23.11 -16.82 6.26
N THR A 360 23.13 -16.83 4.92
CA THR A 360 24.24 -17.36 4.12
C THR A 360 25.54 -16.61 4.36
N PHE A 361 25.51 -15.28 4.36
CA PHE A 361 26.70 -14.47 4.63
C PHE A 361 27.25 -14.73 6.04
N SER A 362 26.38 -14.75 7.04
CA SER A 362 26.77 -15.06 8.43
C SER A 362 27.35 -16.45 8.59
N PHE A 363 26.81 -17.45 7.90
CA PHE A 363 27.37 -18.81 7.86
C PHE A 363 28.80 -18.82 7.32
N LEU A 364 29.04 -18.17 6.18
CA LEU A 364 30.36 -18.07 5.57
C LEU A 364 31.37 -17.36 6.49
N LEU A 365 30.96 -16.27 7.14
CA LEU A 365 31.80 -15.57 8.10
C LEU A 365 32.17 -16.44 9.30
N MET A 366 31.22 -17.14 9.91
CA MET A 366 31.46 -17.99 11.06
C MET A 366 32.30 -19.22 10.70
N GLN A 367 32.12 -19.77 9.50
CA GLN A 367 32.94 -20.89 9.00
C GLN A 367 34.39 -20.49 8.85
N THR A 368 34.68 -19.29 8.29
CA THR A 368 36.07 -18.79 8.16
C THR A 368 36.70 -18.45 9.50
N ALA A 369 35.91 -18.04 10.48
CA ALA A 369 36.37 -17.75 11.83
C ALA A 369 36.65 -18.99 12.69
N GLY A 370 36.24 -20.17 12.27
CA GLY A 370 36.39 -21.41 13.04
C GLY A 370 35.62 -21.44 14.37
N VAL A 371 34.52 -20.69 14.46
CA VAL A 371 33.86 -20.35 15.73
C VAL A 371 33.13 -21.50 16.42
N ALA A 372 32.66 -22.52 15.64
CA ALA A 372 31.90 -23.61 16.22
C ALA A 372 31.91 -24.88 15.33
N ALA A 373 31.46 -26.02 15.89
CA ALA A 373 31.15 -27.21 15.11
C ALA A 373 29.96 -26.98 14.14
N LEU A 374 29.95 -27.67 13.00
CA LEU A 374 28.98 -27.52 11.92
C LEU A 374 27.50 -27.36 12.36
N PRO A 375 26.95 -28.17 13.31
CA PRO A 375 25.56 -28.01 13.73
C PRO A 375 25.28 -26.65 14.39
N GLY A 376 26.22 -26.14 15.20
CA GLY A 376 26.07 -24.83 15.86
C GLY A 376 26.12 -23.66 14.87
N LEU A 377 26.98 -23.76 13.84
CA LEU A 377 27.06 -22.76 12.77
C LEU A 377 25.76 -22.65 11.99
N VAL A 378 25.15 -23.78 11.63
CA VAL A 378 23.89 -23.81 10.88
C VAL A 378 22.74 -23.18 11.70
N ILE A 379 22.64 -23.57 12.99
CA ILE A 379 21.60 -23.02 13.88
C ILE A 379 21.75 -21.50 14.04
N ALA A 380 22.99 -21.03 14.27
CA ALA A 380 23.24 -19.58 14.40
C ALA A 380 22.94 -18.83 13.09
N ALA A 381 23.32 -19.36 11.94
CA ALA A 381 23.04 -18.76 10.64
C ALA A 381 21.53 -18.68 10.34
N ILE A 382 20.79 -19.74 10.68
CA ILE A 382 19.32 -19.76 10.55
C ILE A 382 18.70 -18.70 11.48
N ALA A 383 19.13 -18.60 12.74
CA ALA A 383 18.62 -17.62 13.69
C ALA A 383 18.88 -16.17 13.23
N ILE A 384 20.09 -15.88 12.75
CA ILE A 384 20.45 -14.56 12.20
C ILE A 384 19.65 -14.27 10.92
N GLY A 385 19.51 -15.25 10.04
CA GLY A 385 18.68 -15.12 8.84
C GLY A 385 17.22 -14.86 9.16
N ALA A 386 16.64 -15.59 10.12
CA ALA A 386 15.28 -15.37 10.58
C ALA A 386 15.09 -13.95 11.17
N ALA A 387 16.02 -13.48 11.99
CA ALA A 387 15.98 -12.10 12.52
C ALA A 387 16.04 -11.06 11.39
N ALA A 388 16.89 -11.25 10.37
CA ALA A 388 16.95 -10.38 9.20
C ALA A 388 15.70 -10.46 8.31
N GLY A 389 15.01 -11.59 8.26
CA GLY A 389 13.72 -11.74 7.58
C GLY A 389 12.58 -11.02 8.29
N LEU A 390 12.56 -11.03 9.63
CA LEU A 390 11.59 -10.30 10.44
C LEU A 390 11.82 -8.78 10.38
N ALA A 391 13.09 -8.35 10.40
CA ALA A 391 13.50 -6.95 10.37
C ALA A 391 14.65 -6.73 9.37
N PRO A 392 14.35 -6.60 8.06
CA PRO A 392 15.36 -6.49 7.01
C PRO A 392 16.37 -5.36 7.19
N GLN A 393 15.94 -4.24 7.77
CA GLN A 393 16.81 -3.09 8.08
C GLN A 393 17.96 -3.46 9.01
N ILE A 394 17.76 -4.43 9.90
CA ILE A 394 18.79 -4.89 10.85
C ILE A 394 19.76 -5.86 10.17
N GLY A 395 19.37 -6.54 9.10
CA GLY A 395 20.17 -7.55 8.40
C GLY A 395 21.52 -7.02 7.92
N SER A 396 21.55 -5.83 7.30
CA SER A 396 22.78 -5.20 6.84
C SER A 396 23.68 -4.76 8.01
N ALA A 397 23.10 -4.28 9.11
CA ALA A 397 23.85 -3.89 10.31
C ALA A 397 24.50 -5.12 10.98
N ILE A 398 23.75 -6.21 11.14
CA ILE A 398 24.28 -7.48 11.68
C ILE A 398 25.43 -7.99 10.80
N SER A 399 25.24 -8.00 9.46
CA SER A 399 26.25 -8.44 8.51
C SER A 399 27.51 -7.59 8.58
N ALA A 400 27.37 -6.27 8.68
CA ALA A 400 28.49 -5.33 8.78
C ALA A 400 29.26 -5.49 10.09
N VAL A 401 28.57 -5.61 11.22
CA VAL A 401 29.20 -5.81 12.54
C VAL A 401 29.91 -7.16 12.59
N GLY A 402 29.26 -8.23 12.11
CA GLY A 402 29.87 -9.55 12.04
C GLY A 402 31.14 -9.57 11.17
N PHE A 403 31.11 -8.92 10.01
CA PHE A 403 32.28 -8.78 9.15
C PHE A 403 33.39 -7.97 9.80
N LEU A 404 33.06 -6.83 10.44
CA LEU A 404 34.03 -5.99 11.13
C LEU A 404 34.73 -6.74 12.26
N VAL A 405 33.99 -7.49 13.08
CA VAL A 405 34.54 -8.29 14.19
C VAL A 405 35.47 -9.37 13.68
N LEU A 406 35.07 -10.12 12.64
CA LEU A 406 35.90 -11.13 12.03
C LEU A 406 37.21 -10.54 11.48
N MET A 407 37.09 -9.50 10.66
CA MET A 407 38.22 -8.80 10.04
C MET A 407 39.15 -8.21 11.10
N ALA A 408 38.61 -7.56 12.14
CA ALA A 408 39.40 -6.99 13.22
C ALA A 408 40.22 -8.07 13.97
N ASN A 409 39.56 -9.18 14.33
CA ASN A 409 40.22 -10.28 15.03
C ASN A 409 41.32 -10.91 14.19
N ALA A 410 41.04 -11.29 12.96
CA ALA A 410 42.02 -11.95 12.06
C ALA A 410 43.20 -11.01 11.69
N THR A 411 42.93 -9.75 11.39
CA THR A 411 43.97 -8.77 11.03
C THR A 411 44.83 -8.41 12.25
N MET A 412 44.23 -8.27 13.43
CA MET A 412 44.97 -8.03 14.67
C MET A 412 45.94 -9.16 14.98
N GLN A 413 45.52 -10.41 14.80
CA GLN A 413 46.36 -11.57 15.03
C GLN A 413 47.49 -11.71 13.99
N ALA A 414 47.22 -11.39 12.71
CA ALA A 414 48.18 -11.58 11.64
C ALA A 414 49.16 -10.41 11.45
N GLN A 415 48.71 -9.16 11.59
CA GLN A 415 49.43 -7.95 11.22
C GLN A 415 49.51 -6.89 12.32
N GLY A 416 48.86 -7.12 13.46
CA GLY A 416 48.82 -6.21 14.59
C GLY A 416 47.83 -5.07 14.48
N ILE A 417 47.69 -4.31 15.57
CA ILE A 417 46.63 -3.29 15.74
C ILE A 417 46.80 -2.07 14.80
N LEU A 418 48.03 -1.73 14.45
CA LEU A 418 48.34 -0.55 13.61
C LEU A 418 47.85 -0.69 12.17
N SER A 419 47.84 -1.91 11.62
CA SER A 419 47.34 -2.21 10.27
C SER A 419 45.81 -2.36 10.26
N MET A 420 45.22 -2.83 11.37
CA MET A 420 43.80 -3.08 11.52
C MET A 420 43.01 -1.78 11.72
N LEU A 421 43.45 -0.90 12.64
CA LEU A 421 42.68 0.23 13.14
C LEU A 421 42.17 1.19 12.03
N PRO A 422 43.01 1.66 11.07
CA PRO A 422 42.55 2.57 10.03
C PRO A 422 41.49 1.93 9.13
N VAL A 423 41.65 0.67 8.75
CA VAL A 423 40.70 -0.04 7.88
C VAL A 423 39.37 -0.25 8.59
N ALA A 424 39.42 -0.65 9.86
CA ALA A 424 38.21 -0.85 10.67
C ALA A 424 37.43 0.46 10.87
N VAL A 425 38.13 1.57 11.15
CA VAL A 425 37.50 2.89 11.33
C VAL A 425 36.85 3.38 10.02
N ILE A 426 37.56 3.28 8.89
CA ILE A 426 37.03 3.71 7.59
C ILE A 426 35.82 2.85 7.21
N PHE A 427 35.91 1.53 7.36
CA PHE A 427 34.79 0.63 7.08
C PHE A 427 33.58 0.92 7.96
N ALA A 428 33.78 1.06 9.27
CA ALA A 428 32.71 1.37 10.22
C ALA A 428 32.05 2.73 9.91
N ALA A 429 32.84 3.76 9.59
CA ALA A 429 32.32 5.09 9.22
C ALA A 429 31.51 5.03 7.92
N ALA A 430 32.03 4.37 6.87
CA ALA A 430 31.33 4.23 5.58
C ALA A 430 30.04 3.46 5.72
N MET A 431 30.06 2.34 6.48
CA MET A 431 28.89 1.51 6.71
C MET A 431 27.83 2.19 7.58
N SER A 432 28.27 2.91 8.64
CA SER A 432 27.34 3.68 9.48
C SER A 432 26.70 4.82 8.69
N GLY A 433 27.48 5.55 7.90
CA GLY A 433 26.94 6.61 7.04
C GLY A 433 25.92 6.10 6.02
N TRP A 434 26.23 4.97 5.36
CA TRP A 434 25.29 4.34 4.43
C TRP A 434 24.04 3.83 5.14
N TRP A 435 24.19 3.20 6.31
CA TRP A 435 23.06 2.66 7.08
C TRP A 435 22.12 3.76 7.59
N ILE A 436 22.67 4.89 8.03
CA ILE A 436 21.89 6.05 8.47
C ILE A 436 21.11 6.66 7.29
N ALA A 437 21.76 6.76 6.12
CA ALA A 437 21.16 7.38 4.95
C ALA A 437 20.08 6.51 4.28
N TRP A 438 20.30 5.21 4.16
CA TRP A 438 19.43 4.30 3.39
C TRP A 438 19.05 3.02 4.13
N GLY A 439 19.99 2.33 4.76
CA GLY A 439 19.76 1.00 5.32
C GLY A 439 18.74 0.98 6.46
N ARG A 440 18.61 2.06 7.20
CA ARG A 440 17.65 2.22 8.31
C ARG A 440 16.24 2.51 7.81
N THR A 441 16.10 3.30 6.75
CA THR A 441 14.83 3.76 6.23
C THR A 441 14.24 2.82 5.19
N GLU A 442 15.10 2.20 4.34
CA GLU A 442 14.69 1.36 3.24
C GLU A 442 15.08 -0.11 3.46
N ALA A 443 14.11 -0.95 3.81
CA ALA A 443 14.32 -2.40 4.01
C ALA A 443 14.94 -3.09 2.77
N ALA A 444 14.52 -2.67 1.57
CA ALA A 444 15.03 -3.22 0.32
C ALA A 444 16.50 -2.84 0.05
N ALA A 445 16.96 -1.66 0.49
CA ALA A 445 18.38 -1.29 0.40
C ALA A 445 19.24 -2.20 1.28
N SER A 446 18.77 -2.50 2.49
CA SER A 446 19.43 -3.45 3.40
C SER A 446 19.48 -4.87 2.81
N ALA A 447 18.39 -5.35 2.23
CA ALA A 447 18.32 -6.65 1.57
C ALA A 447 19.25 -6.72 0.34
N ALA A 448 19.31 -5.65 -0.47
CA ALA A 448 20.20 -5.59 -1.63
C ALA A 448 21.69 -5.65 -1.21
N LEU A 449 22.07 -4.92 -0.16
CA LEU A 449 23.45 -4.96 0.35
C LEU A 449 23.84 -6.37 0.83
N THR A 450 22.99 -7.01 1.64
CA THR A 450 23.25 -8.37 2.13
C THR A 450 23.29 -9.39 1.00
N CYS A 451 22.50 -9.19 -0.05
CA CYS A 451 22.52 -9.99 -1.28
C CYS A 451 23.89 -9.87 -1.99
N ALA A 452 24.41 -8.65 -2.16
CA ALA A 452 25.74 -8.43 -2.73
C ALA A 452 26.84 -9.13 -1.93
N LEU A 453 26.81 -9.00 -0.61
CA LEU A 453 27.78 -9.63 0.28
C LEU A 453 27.75 -11.16 0.19
N ALA A 454 26.56 -11.76 0.31
CA ALA A 454 26.38 -13.20 0.26
C ALA A 454 26.84 -13.79 -1.08
N LEU A 455 26.37 -13.23 -2.20
CA LEU A 455 26.70 -13.72 -3.54
C LEU A 455 28.16 -13.46 -3.89
N GLY A 456 28.73 -12.33 -3.49
CA GLY A 456 30.15 -12.04 -3.68
C GLY A 456 31.03 -13.06 -2.99
N CYS A 457 30.72 -13.39 -1.75
CA CYS A 457 31.46 -14.39 -0.97
C CYS A 457 31.25 -15.83 -1.47
N LEU A 458 30.03 -16.18 -1.90
CA LEU A 458 29.74 -17.51 -2.45
C LEU A 458 30.43 -17.78 -3.78
N THR A 459 30.38 -16.80 -4.68
CA THR A 459 30.85 -16.98 -6.06
C THR A 459 32.32 -16.58 -6.26
N GLY A 460 32.88 -15.83 -5.32
CA GLY A 460 34.20 -15.20 -5.48
C GLY A 460 34.21 -14.11 -6.57
N ASN A 461 33.05 -13.77 -7.15
CA ASN A 461 32.92 -12.82 -8.26
C ASN A 461 32.07 -11.63 -7.85
N THR A 462 32.71 -10.52 -7.52
CA THR A 462 32.07 -9.27 -7.06
C THR A 462 31.10 -8.70 -8.11
N PHE A 463 31.42 -8.79 -9.40
CA PHE A 463 30.61 -8.19 -10.46
C PHE A 463 29.42 -9.06 -10.87
N LEU A 464 29.50 -10.35 -10.69
CA LEU A 464 28.33 -11.22 -10.77
C LEU A 464 27.34 -10.88 -9.64
N ALA A 465 27.84 -10.76 -8.43
CA ALA A 465 27.03 -10.38 -7.27
C ALA A 465 26.42 -8.99 -7.44
N ALA A 466 27.20 -8.01 -7.90
CA ALA A 466 26.73 -6.65 -8.18
C ALA A 466 25.67 -6.60 -9.27
N GLY A 467 25.77 -7.44 -10.31
CA GLY A 467 24.77 -7.55 -11.36
C GLY A 467 23.43 -8.06 -10.85
N VAL A 468 23.43 -9.14 -10.08
CA VAL A 468 22.21 -9.68 -9.44
C VAL A 468 21.59 -8.64 -8.50
N THR A 469 22.42 -7.96 -7.72
CA THR A 469 22.00 -6.92 -6.78
C THR A 469 21.42 -5.71 -7.50
N ALA A 470 21.99 -5.31 -8.66
CA ALA A 470 21.46 -4.23 -9.49
C ALA A 470 20.04 -4.55 -9.97
N GLY A 471 19.78 -5.80 -10.39
CA GLY A 471 18.46 -6.28 -10.76
C GLY A 471 17.45 -6.18 -9.60
N VAL A 472 17.81 -6.70 -8.43
CA VAL A 472 16.99 -6.62 -7.22
C VAL A 472 16.77 -5.17 -6.79
N ALA A 473 17.83 -4.36 -6.67
CA ALA A 473 17.76 -2.99 -6.23
C ALA A 473 16.91 -2.11 -7.16
N SER A 474 17.07 -2.26 -8.49
CA SER A 474 16.32 -1.47 -9.47
C SER A 474 14.82 -1.72 -9.42
N PHE A 475 14.40 -2.89 -8.95
CA PHE A 475 12.99 -3.26 -8.86
C PHE A 475 12.29 -2.67 -7.63
N TRP A 476 12.95 -2.68 -6.45
CA TRP A 476 12.34 -2.22 -5.19
C TRP A 476 12.67 -0.78 -4.81
N LEU A 477 13.78 -0.22 -5.30
CA LEU A 477 14.33 1.06 -4.84
C LEU A 477 14.15 2.17 -5.88
N GLY A 478 14.08 3.41 -5.42
CA GLY A 478 14.20 4.60 -6.26
C GLY A 478 15.60 4.70 -6.92
N PRO A 479 15.79 5.55 -7.94
CA PRO A 479 17.05 5.60 -8.68
C PRO A 479 18.28 5.89 -7.81
N ALA A 480 18.19 6.84 -6.87
CA ALA A 480 19.29 7.19 -5.96
C ALA A 480 19.62 6.06 -4.98
N SER A 481 18.61 5.47 -4.36
CA SER A 481 18.75 4.37 -3.41
C SER A 481 19.25 3.09 -4.09
N ALA A 482 18.80 2.81 -5.32
CA ALA A 482 19.28 1.68 -6.12
C ALA A 482 20.77 1.83 -6.47
N ALA A 483 21.20 3.03 -6.87
CA ALA A 483 22.62 3.33 -7.11
C ALA A 483 23.46 3.16 -5.85
N ALA A 484 23.02 3.72 -4.72
CA ALA A 484 23.74 3.65 -3.45
C ALA A 484 23.84 2.23 -2.92
N ALA A 485 22.76 1.45 -2.93
CA ALA A 485 22.74 0.07 -2.45
C ALA A 485 23.63 -0.84 -3.32
N THR A 486 23.57 -0.68 -4.65
CA THR A 486 24.35 -1.50 -5.60
C THR A 486 25.83 -1.13 -5.58
N GLY A 487 26.17 0.16 -5.60
CA GLY A 487 27.56 0.63 -5.59
C GLY A 487 28.29 0.27 -4.30
N MET A 488 27.67 0.55 -3.15
CA MET A 488 28.22 0.16 -1.83
C MET A 488 28.24 -1.34 -1.63
N GLY A 489 27.20 -2.04 -2.11
CA GLY A 489 27.13 -3.49 -2.08
C GLY A 489 28.28 -4.14 -2.85
N ALA A 490 28.59 -3.65 -4.06
CA ALA A 490 29.72 -4.13 -4.86
C ALA A 490 31.08 -3.85 -4.18
N LEU A 491 31.27 -2.66 -3.62
CA LEU A 491 32.48 -2.31 -2.88
C LEU A 491 32.70 -3.21 -1.66
N PHE A 492 31.68 -3.38 -0.83
CA PHE A 492 31.78 -4.22 0.36
C PHE A 492 31.88 -5.71 0.03
N ALA A 493 31.21 -6.18 -1.02
CA ALA A 493 31.38 -7.54 -1.53
C ALA A 493 32.82 -7.80 -2.00
N ARG A 494 33.47 -6.80 -2.64
CA ARG A 494 34.90 -6.90 -3.02
C ARG A 494 35.80 -7.04 -1.81
N LEU A 495 35.62 -6.18 -0.80
CA LEU A 495 36.38 -6.23 0.45
C LEU A 495 36.18 -7.57 1.20
N ALA A 496 34.94 -8.01 1.28
CA ALA A 496 34.59 -9.27 1.92
C ALA A 496 35.19 -10.47 1.20
N THR A 497 35.15 -10.50 -0.13
CA THR A 497 35.78 -11.58 -0.94
C THR A 497 37.27 -11.66 -0.73
N VAL A 498 37.95 -10.48 -0.71
CA VAL A 498 39.41 -10.41 -0.47
C VAL A 498 39.74 -10.84 0.96
N ALA A 499 38.98 -10.37 1.94
CA ALA A 499 39.16 -10.76 3.34
C ALA A 499 39.00 -12.27 3.54
N LEU A 500 37.94 -12.87 2.99
CA LEU A 500 37.66 -14.30 3.12
C LEU A 500 38.72 -15.15 2.44
N SER A 501 39.22 -14.77 1.27
CA SER A 501 40.31 -15.46 0.58
C SER A 501 41.65 -15.38 1.34
N ALA A 502 41.84 -14.36 2.18
CA ALA A 502 42.99 -14.14 3.04
C ALA A 502 42.77 -14.63 4.50
N GLY A 503 41.83 -15.55 4.74
CA GLY A 503 41.52 -16.07 6.07
C GLY A 503 40.99 -15.03 7.06
N GLY A 504 40.29 -14.01 6.57
CA GLY A 504 39.73 -12.92 7.36
C GLY A 504 40.67 -11.70 7.51
N VAL A 505 41.90 -11.76 7.00
CA VAL A 505 42.88 -10.67 7.13
C VAL A 505 42.62 -9.55 6.11
N LEU A 506 42.36 -8.35 6.57
CA LEU A 506 42.13 -7.15 5.73
C LEU A 506 42.94 -5.96 6.26
N GLY A 507 44.24 -5.99 6.09
CA GLY A 507 45.13 -4.88 6.42
C GLY A 507 45.23 -3.83 5.29
N LEU A 508 45.88 -2.69 5.54
CA LEU A 508 46.07 -1.60 4.60
C LEU A 508 46.63 -2.05 3.24
N GLY A 509 47.60 -2.98 3.23
CA GLY A 509 48.18 -3.51 2.00
C GLY A 509 47.18 -4.29 1.14
N ASN A 510 46.34 -5.12 1.79
CA ASN A 510 45.31 -5.90 1.10
C ASN A 510 44.20 -5.00 0.55
N VAL A 511 43.83 -3.97 1.29
CA VAL A 511 42.84 -2.96 0.83
C VAL A 511 43.40 -2.18 -0.36
N ALA A 512 44.64 -1.70 -0.27
CA ALA A 512 45.28 -0.99 -1.37
C ALA A 512 45.39 -1.86 -2.63
N ALA A 513 45.73 -3.14 -2.50
CA ALA A 513 45.75 -4.08 -3.61
C ALA A 513 44.33 -4.36 -4.16
N ALA A 514 43.34 -4.46 -3.29
CA ALA A 514 41.94 -4.72 -3.68
C ALA A 514 41.26 -3.56 -4.41
N LEU A 515 41.61 -2.34 -4.08
CA LEU A 515 40.93 -1.09 -4.53
C LEU A 515 41.86 -0.13 -5.32
N GLY A 516 43.13 -0.46 -5.52
CA GLY A 516 44.13 0.39 -6.16
C GLY A 516 43.94 0.61 -7.66
N ASP A 517 43.08 -0.18 -8.28
CA ASP A 517 42.86 -0.13 -9.72
C ASP A 517 41.77 0.91 -10.11
N PRO A 518 42.13 1.93 -10.96
CA PRO A 518 41.16 2.94 -11.40
C PRO A 518 39.99 2.36 -12.21
N LEU A 519 40.21 1.31 -13.00
CA LEU A 519 39.15 0.67 -13.80
C LEU A 519 38.12 -0.03 -12.94
N LEU A 520 38.53 -0.54 -11.78
CA LEU A 520 37.62 -1.13 -10.80
C LEU A 520 36.62 -0.09 -10.25
N TRP A 521 37.10 1.12 -9.95
CA TRP A 521 36.23 2.23 -9.52
C TRP A 521 35.26 2.65 -10.60
N ALA A 522 35.73 2.73 -11.86
CA ALA A 522 34.85 2.99 -13.00
C ALA A 522 33.77 1.90 -13.15
N ALA A 523 34.10 0.65 -12.90
CA ALA A 523 33.15 -0.47 -12.91
C ALA A 523 32.11 -0.36 -11.77
N PHE A 524 32.51 0.06 -10.57
CA PHE A 524 31.55 0.31 -9.47
C PHE A 524 30.58 1.44 -9.80
N VAL A 525 31.09 2.55 -10.35
CA VAL A 525 30.25 3.67 -10.80
C VAL A 525 29.29 3.22 -11.90
N LEU A 526 29.77 2.43 -12.86
CA LEU A 526 28.94 1.94 -13.97
C LEU A 526 27.80 1.03 -13.48
N VAL A 527 28.07 0.11 -12.54
CA VAL A 527 27.01 -0.75 -11.95
C VAL A 527 26.00 0.09 -11.17
N ALA A 528 26.44 1.06 -10.40
CA ALA A 528 25.55 1.98 -9.69
C ALA A 528 24.67 2.79 -10.63
N ALA A 529 25.26 3.37 -11.70
CA ALA A 529 24.54 4.10 -12.72
C ALA A 529 23.54 3.21 -13.48
N THR A 530 23.90 1.97 -13.74
CA THR A 530 23.02 0.95 -14.36
C THR A 530 21.79 0.69 -13.50
N ALA A 531 21.97 0.49 -12.19
CA ALA A 531 20.86 0.26 -11.26
C ALA A 531 19.93 1.49 -11.19
N ALA A 532 20.49 2.70 -11.17
CA ALA A 532 19.72 3.94 -11.21
C ALA A 532 18.91 4.09 -12.50
N ALA A 533 19.53 3.86 -13.65
CA ALA A 533 18.87 3.97 -14.96
C ALA A 533 17.76 2.93 -15.11
N SER A 534 18.01 1.68 -14.74
CA SER A 534 17.01 0.62 -14.75
C SER A 534 15.83 0.97 -13.82
N SER A 535 16.10 1.43 -12.60
CA SER A 535 15.07 1.89 -11.66
C SER A 535 14.24 3.05 -12.21
N ALA A 536 14.86 4.03 -12.86
CA ALA A 536 14.16 5.15 -13.49
C ALA A 536 13.23 4.69 -14.63
N LEU A 537 13.69 3.73 -15.46
CA LEU A 537 12.89 3.14 -16.53
C LEU A 537 11.69 2.34 -15.99
N LEU A 538 11.89 1.56 -14.92
CA LEU A 538 10.80 0.81 -14.28
C LEU A 538 9.76 1.76 -13.65
N ASN A 539 10.20 2.89 -13.06
CA ASN A 539 9.29 3.94 -12.59
C ASN A 539 8.51 4.60 -13.72
N ALA A 540 9.18 4.85 -14.85
CA ALA A 540 8.52 5.42 -16.03
C ALA A 540 7.50 4.43 -16.64
N HIS A 541 7.80 3.12 -16.58
CA HIS A 541 6.87 2.07 -16.98
C HIS A 541 5.63 2.04 -16.08
N ALA A 542 5.82 2.02 -14.76
CA ALA A 542 4.73 2.03 -13.80
C ALA A 542 3.77 3.24 -13.97
N LYS A 543 4.32 4.42 -14.35
CA LYS A 543 3.52 5.63 -14.60
C LYS A 543 2.76 5.63 -15.94
N ARG A 544 3.14 4.79 -16.91
CA ARG A 544 2.59 4.75 -18.27
C ARG A 544 1.93 3.42 -18.62
N ALA A 545 1.75 2.55 -17.66
CA ALA A 545 1.23 1.20 -17.88
C ALA A 545 -0.16 1.20 -18.55
N ASP A 546 -1.02 2.17 -18.21
CA ASP A 546 -2.35 2.35 -18.82
C ASP A 546 -2.30 2.63 -20.33
N GLN A 547 -1.13 2.94 -20.90
CA GLN A 547 -0.95 3.17 -22.34
C GLN A 547 -0.54 1.90 -23.12
N GLY A 548 -0.49 0.72 -22.48
CA GLY A 548 -0.22 -0.57 -23.12
C GLY A 548 1.21 -0.75 -23.66
N SER A 549 2.16 0.12 -23.32
CA SER A 549 3.53 0.08 -23.85
C SER A 549 4.50 -0.60 -22.89
N ASN A 550 5.03 -1.76 -23.27
CA ASN A 550 6.06 -2.48 -22.52
C ASN A 550 7.50 -2.02 -22.83
N LEU A 551 7.68 -0.97 -23.66
CA LEU A 551 9.00 -0.53 -24.10
C LEU A 551 9.93 -0.14 -22.94
N ALA A 552 9.44 0.54 -21.92
CA ALA A 552 10.25 0.94 -20.77
C ALA A 552 10.69 -0.25 -19.90
N ALA A 553 9.85 -1.28 -19.76
CA ALA A 553 10.20 -2.53 -19.08
C ALA A 553 11.27 -3.30 -19.85
N ILE A 554 11.12 -3.43 -21.17
CA ILE A 554 12.12 -4.06 -22.04
C ILE A 554 13.44 -3.29 -21.99
N ALA A 555 13.38 -1.95 -22.02
CA ALA A 555 14.56 -1.10 -21.90
C ALA A 555 15.26 -1.27 -20.55
N ALA A 556 14.54 -1.38 -19.45
CA ALA A 556 15.10 -1.63 -18.11
C ALA A 556 15.85 -2.97 -18.06
N ILE A 557 15.26 -4.03 -18.60
CA ILE A 557 15.88 -5.36 -18.69
C ILE A 557 17.18 -5.29 -19.51
N ALA A 558 17.14 -4.63 -20.67
CA ALA A 558 18.31 -4.49 -21.56
C ALA A 558 19.43 -3.66 -20.92
N VAL A 559 19.07 -2.50 -20.31
CA VAL A 559 20.04 -1.61 -19.64
C VAL A 559 20.73 -2.34 -18.50
N THR A 560 19.98 -3.10 -17.69
CA THR A 560 20.54 -3.87 -16.57
C THR A 560 21.54 -4.90 -17.08
N GLY A 561 21.18 -5.68 -18.10
CA GLY A 561 22.04 -6.69 -18.67
C GLY A 561 23.33 -6.15 -19.31
N ILE A 562 23.19 -5.17 -20.19
CA ILE A 562 24.32 -4.56 -20.92
C ILE A 562 25.24 -3.83 -19.95
N GLY A 563 24.70 -3.03 -19.02
CA GLY A 563 25.49 -2.26 -18.07
C GLY A 563 26.28 -3.14 -17.10
N CYS A 564 25.66 -4.21 -16.58
CA CYS A 564 26.36 -5.17 -15.70
C CYS A 564 27.43 -5.99 -16.45
N ALA A 565 27.18 -6.37 -17.70
CA ALA A 565 28.17 -7.03 -18.54
C ALA A 565 29.38 -6.11 -18.81
N ALA A 566 29.10 -4.84 -19.18
CA ALA A 566 30.13 -3.84 -19.41
C ALA A 566 30.98 -3.56 -18.15
N ALA A 567 30.34 -3.43 -16.99
CA ALA A 567 31.06 -3.25 -15.72
C ALA A 567 31.95 -4.45 -15.38
N SER A 568 31.47 -5.67 -15.63
CA SER A 568 32.28 -6.89 -15.44
C SER A 568 33.48 -6.94 -16.40
N CYS A 569 33.30 -6.54 -17.65
CA CYS A 569 34.40 -6.43 -18.62
C CYS A 569 35.43 -5.41 -18.17
N LEU A 570 34.99 -4.23 -17.76
CA LEU A 570 35.86 -3.15 -17.29
C LEU A 570 36.73 -3.58 -16.10
N ALA A 571 36.13 -4.27 -15.13
CA ALA A 571 36.82 -4.74 -13.94
C ALA A 571 37.85 -5.83 -14.18
N HIS A 572 37.77 -6.55 -15.31
CA HIS A 572 38.71 -7.58 -15.67
C HIS A 572 39.80 -7.13 -16.68
N HIS A 573 40.01 -5.81 -16.81
CA HIS A 573 41.04 -5.21 -17.70
C HIS A 573 40.98 -5.75 -19.14
N MET A 574 39.78 -5.81 -19.73
CA MET A 574 39.69 -6.26 -21.10
C MET A 574 40.28 -5.20 -22.06
N GLU A 575 41.49 -5.44 -22.49
CA GLU A 575 41.98 -4.85 -23.76
C GLU A 575 41.16 -5.43 -24.91
N ILE A 576 40.63 -4.55 -25.75
CA ILE A 576 39.77 -4.92 -26.91
C ILE A 576 40.45 -5.94 -27.82
N ALA A 577 41.78 -6.08 -27.73
CA ALA A 577 42.59 -6.98 -28.53
C ALA A 577 42.79 -8.42 -27.99
N SER A 578 42.45 -8.68 -26.69
CA SER A 578 42.61 -9.99 -26.10
C SER A 578 41.36 -10.47 -25.36
N LEU A 579 40.30 -10.75 -26.11
CA LEU A 579 39.06 -11.34 -25.61
C LEU A 579 39.29 -12.79 -25.14
N ALA A 580 39.81 -12.97 -23.93
CA ALA A 580 39.87 -14.30 -23.33
C ALA A 580 38.42 -14.79 -23.16
N ALA A 581 38.07 -15.89 -23.81
CA ALA A 581 36.71 -16.46 -23.83
C ALA A 581 36.10 -16.61 -22.43
N ALA A 582 36.92 -16.87 -21.42
CA ALA A 582 36.50 -17.00 -20.03
C ALA A 582 36.00 -15.69 -19.41
N VAL A 583 36.55 -14.52 -19.77
CA VAL A 583 36.14 -13.20 -19.24
C VAL A 583 34.85 -12.76 -19.90
N VAL A 584 34.75 -12.95 -21.23
CA VAL A 584 33.51 -12.69 -21.98
C VAL A 584 32.39 -13.57 -21.42
N ALA A 585 32.65 -14.85 -21.15
CA ALA A 585 31.66 -15.73 -20.57
C ALA A 585 31.18 -15.24 -19.17
N LYS A 586 32.10 -14.80 -18.30
CA LYS A 586 31.73 -14.24 -16.98
C LYS A 586 30.91 -12.97 -17.10
N ALA A 587 31.26 -12.07 -17.99
CA ALA A 587 30.54 -10.83 -18.25
C ALA A 587 29.15 -11.14 -18.83
N ALA A 588 29.03 -12.04 -19.79
CA ALA A 588 27.76 -12.48 -20.35
C ALA A 588 26.86 -13.12 -19.29
N VAL A 589 27.41 -13.97 -18.43
CA VAL A 589 26.65 -14.59 -17.33
C VAL A 589 26.15 -13.51 -16.34
N ALA A 590 26.98 -12.54 -15.96
CA ALA A 590 26.57 -11.45 -15.08
C ALA A 590 25.43 -10.62 -15.69
N GLY A 591 25.56 -10.26 -16.98
CA GLY A 591 24.53 -9.50 -17.68
C GLY A 591 23.23 -10.27 -17.86
N THR A 592 23.29 -11.53 -18.31
CA THR A 592 22.09 -12.36 -18.52
C THR A 592 21.34 -12.64 -17.23
N LEU A 593 22.05 -12.98 -16.15
CA LEU A 593 21.42 -13.20 -14.84
C LEU A 593 20.72 -11.92 -14.33
N SER A 594 21.35 -10.76 -14.48
CA SER A 594 20.74 -9.49 -14.08
C SER A 594 19.45 -9.20 -14.86
N SER A 595 19.45 -9.41 -16.18
CA SER A 595 18.27 -9.26 -17.03
C SER A 595 17.16 -10.26 -16.66
N ILE A 596 17.50 -11.51 -16.43
CA ILE A 596 16.56 -12.56 -16.03
C ILE A 596 15.90 -12.20 -14.70
N ILE A 597 16.67 -11.68 -13.72
CA ILE A 597 16.13 -11.29 -12.41
C ILE A 597 15.10 -10.17 -12.56
N VAL A 598 15.40 -9.12 -13.32
CA VAL A 598 14.43 -8.04 -13.57
C VAL A 598 13.18 -8.59 -14.27
N GLY A 599 13.35 -9.46 -15.26
CA GLY A 599 12.23 -10.11 -15.96
C GLY A 599 11.38 -10.98 -15.04
N ILE A 600 12.00 -11.81 -14.20
CA ILE A 600 11.30 -12.64 -13.21
C ILE A 600 10.58 -11.77 -12.18
N CYS A 601 11.21 -10.71 -11.67
CA CYS A 601 10.59 -9.79 -10.74
C CYS A 601 9.36 -9.10 -11.36
N LEU A 602 9.45 -8.66 -12.62
CA LEU A 602 8.32 -8.08 -13.33
C LEU A 602 7.18 -9.09 -13.54
N TYR A 603 7.50 -10.32 -13.93
CA TYR A 603 6.52 -11.36 -14.13
C TYR A 603 5.82 -11.78 -12.82
N LEU A 604 6.60 -12.02 -11.75
CA LEU A 604 6.05 -12.51 -10.48
C LEU A 604 5.41 -11.41 -9.64
N LEU A 605 5.97 -10.19 -9.63
CA LEU A 605 5.61 -9.14 -8.69
C LEU A 605 5.03 -7.88 -9.38
N GLY A 606 4.88 -7.91 -10.70
CA GLY A 606 4.33 -6.81 -11.48
C GLY A 606 5.18 -5.55 -11.47
N TYR A 607 4.62 -4.43 -11.93
CA TYR A 607 5.30 -3.14 -12.00
C TYR A 607 4.81 -2.12 -10.98
N GLN A 608 3.72 -2.37 -10.24
CA GLN A 608 3.30 -1.49 -9.15
C GLN A 608 4.36 -1.42 -8.07
N ARG A 609 4.73 -0.20 -7.70
CA ARG A 609 5.60 0.06 -6.54
C ARG A 609 4.76 0.53 -5.37
N THR A 610 5.01 -0.04 -4.18
CA THR A 610 4.63 0.61 -2.93
C THR A 610 5.55 1.82 -2.75
N TYR A 611 5.05 3.02 -3.02
CA TYR A 611 5.78 4.26 -2.68
C TYR A 611 5.85 4.35 -1.16
N THR A 612 7.07 4.51 -0.63
CA THR A 612 7.27 4.99 0.74
C THR A 612 7.14 6.52 0.75
N GLU A 613 6.75 7.11 1.86
CA GLU A 613 6.59 8.58 2.00
C GLU A 613 7.84 9.38 1.58
N SER A 614 9.03 8.76 1.60
CA SER A 614 10.28 9.35 1.11
C SER A 614 10.35 9.51 -0.42
N ASP A 615 9.50 8.85 -1.19
CA ASP A 615 9.45 8.96 -2.65
C ASP A 615 8.53 10.10 -3.11
N LEU A 616 7.84 10.76 -2.18
CA LEU A 616 6.88 11.85 -2.43
C LEU A 616 7.39 13.23 -1.97
N SER A 617 8.62 13.29 -1.41
CA SER A 617 9.25 14.55 -0.94
C SER A 617 10.16 15.17 -2.00
#